data_9dc9fdfbb87f4930af9f56f393913295
#
_entry.id   9dc9fdfbb87f4930af9f56f393913295
#
_cell.length_a   1.000
_cell.length_b   1.000
_cell.length_c   1.000
_cell.angle_alpha   90.00
_cell.angle_beta   90.00
_cell.angle_gamma   90.00
#
_symmetry.space_group_name_H-M   'P 1'
#
loop_
_entity.id
_entity.type
_entity.pdbx_description
1 polymer ?
#
loop_
_entity_poly.entity_id
_entity_poly.type
_entity_poly.pdbx_seq_one_letter_code
_entity_poly.pdbx_strand_id
1 'polypeptide(L)'
;MGGDLSLIDTVLSRRSIRRYQTNEIPQDVLHQILEAGRQAPSAANRQPLRLIVVTDENVKKAFSKGLFNRFIKDAPLTIVGCAHTSDILTGKWAVVDTTIALQNMVIAAWAMGVGSCWIGDFNEETVKQTLHIPDQWTVVALVSFGYPAEQPQPRKKKALTQIVSFNHFP
;
A
#
# COMPACT_ATOMS: atom_id res chain seq x y z
N MET A 1 -18.21 8.98 16.95
CA MET A 1 -19.18 7.93 16.59
C MET A 1 -18.40 6.84 15.86
N GLY A 2 -17.87 5.86 16.60
CA GLY A 2 -17.15 4.71 16.07
C GLY A 2 -17.98 3.46 16.30
N GLY A 3 -18.97 3.24 15.44
CA GLY A 3 -19.53 1.91 15.32
C GLY A 3 -18.52 1.04 14.56
N ASP A 4 -18.29 -0.18 15.05
CA ASP A 4 -17.46 -1.16 14.34
C ASP A 4 -18.00 -1.36 12.93
N LEU A 5 -17.24 -0.90 11.92
CA LEU A 5 -17.55 -1.18 10.52
C LEU A 5 -17.49 -2.70 10.30
N SER A 6 -18.48 -3.26 9.63
CA SER A 6 -18.34 -4.64 9.16
C SER A 6 -17.13 -4.75 8.22
N LEU A 7 -16.58 -5.95 8.05
CA LEU A 7 -15.47 -6.18 7.12
C LEU A 7 -15.82 -5.69 5.70
N ILE A 8 -17.05 -5.93 5.26
CA ILE A 8 -17.54 -5.49 3.94
C ILE A 8 -17.60 -3.96 3.87
N ASP A 9 -18.14 -3.29 4.90
CA ASP A 9 -18.20 -1.83 4.95
C ASP A 9 -16.79 -1.22 4.94
N THR A 10 -15.83 -1.82 5.63
CA THR A 10 -14.43 -1.41 5.59
C THR A 10 -13.87 -1.42 4.17
N VAL A 11 -14.10 -2.51 3.43
CA VAL A 11 -13.64 -2.63 2.03
C VAL A 11 -14.33 -1.60 1.13
N LEU A 12 -15.65 -1.43 1.27
CA LEU A 12 -16.45 -0.56 0.39
C LEU A 12 -16.28 0.93 0.71
N SER A 13 -16.07 1.28 1.97
CA SER A 13 -15.90 2.67 2.42
C SER A 13 -14.49 3.22 2.22
N ARG A 14 -13.47 2.36 2.07
CA ARG A 14 -12.08 2.80 1.94
C ARG A 14 -11.89 3.84 0.83
N ARG A 15 -11.11 4.87 1.15
CA ARG A 15 -10.73 5.95 0.21
C ARG A 15 -9.21 6.08 0.12
N SER A 16 -8.72 6.59 -1.00
CA SER A 16 -7.32 7.03 -1.14
C SER A 16 -7.20 8.41 -0.51
N ILE A 17 -6.39 8.51 0.54
CA ILE A 17 -6.16 9.73 1.31
C ILE A 17 -4.82 10.33 0.89
N ARG A 18 -4.80 11.62 0.56
CA ARG A 18 -3.62 12.37 0.10
C ARG A 18 -3.33 13.61 0.94
N ARG A 19 -4.18 13.89 1.93
CA ARG A 19 -3.97 14.94 2.92
C ARG A 19 -4.07 14.31 4.30
N TYR A 20 -3.02 14.47 5.09
CA TYR A 20 -2.86 13.83 6.37
C TYR A 20 -2.80 14.86 7.50
N GLN A 21 -3.24 14.44 8.67
CA GLN A 21 -2.96 15.15 9.91
C GLN A 21 -1.48 14.97 10.26
N THR A 22 -0.96 15.85 11.12
CA THR A 22 0.45 15.80 11.56
C THR A 22 0.72 14.74 12.62
N ASN A 23 -0.32 14.09 13.12
CA ASN A 23 -0.22 13.08 14.16
C ASN A 23 0.53 11.84 13.65
N GLU A 24 1.47 11.35 14.43
CA GLU A 24 2.12 10.07 14.17
C GLU A 24 1.13 8.92 14.35
N ILE A 25 1.40 7.82 13.66
CA ILE A 25 0.68 6.56 13.87
C ILE A 25 1.33 5.86 15.08
N PRO A 26 0.56 5.55 16.14
CA PRO A 26 1.07 4.82 17.31
C PRO A 26 1.72 3.49 16.92
N GLN A 27 2.74 3.08 17.66
CA GLN A 27 3.53 1.89 17.33
C GLN A 27 2.71 0.59 17.35
N ASP A 28 1.74 0.48 18.24
CA ASP A 28 0.82 -0.66 18.31
C ASP A 28 -0.11 -0.73 17.10
N VAL A 29 -0.60 0.42 16.60
CA VAL A 29 -1.39 0.52 15.37
C VAL A 29 -0.53 0.18 14.15
N LEU A 30 0.69 0.73 14.08
CA LEU A 30 1.63 0.40 13.01
C LEU A 30 1.95 -1.10 13.00
N HIS A 31 2.19 -1.70 14.17
CA HIS A 31 2.43 -3.13 14.30
C HIS A 31 1.26 -3.96 13.75
N GLN A 32 0.01 -3.60 14.06
CA GLN A 32 -1.18 -4.30 13.54
C GLN A 32 -1.28 -4.18 12.00
N ILE A 33 -0.96 -3.00 11.45
CA ILE A 33 -0.93 -2.79 10.00
C ILE A 33 0.13 -3.71 9.36
N LEU A 34 1.34 -3.74 9.90
CA LEU A 34 2.43 -4.58 9.40
C LEU A 34 2.10 -6.07 9.51
N GLU A 35 1.48 -6.48 10.62
CA GLU A 35 1.04 -7.86 10.86
C GLU A 35 -0.02 -8.30 9.85
N ALA A 36 -0.97 -7.43 9.49
CA ALA A 36 -1.94 -7.71 8.43
C ALA A 36 -1.26 -7.99 7.08
N GLY A 37 -0.18 -7.26 6.78
CA GLY A 37 0.65 -7.54 5.60
C GLY A 37 1.39 -8.86 5.69
N ARG A 38 1.96 -9.17 6.86
CA ARG A 38 2.68 -10.44 7.11
C ARG A 38 1.77 -11.66 6.99
N GLN A 39 0.50 -11.54 7.35
CA GLN A 39 -0.51 -12.61 7.26
C GLN A 39 -1.06 -12.82 5.84
N ALA A 40 -0.65 -12.01 4.87
CA ALA A 40 -1.09 -12.17 3.50
C ALA A 40 -0.68 -13.54 2.92
N PRO A 41 -1.53 -14.20 2.14
CA PRO A 41 -1.14 -15.40 1.43
C PRO A 41 -0.06 -15.11 0.38
N SER A 42 0.78 -16.09 0.13
CA SER A 42 1.76 -16.06 -0.95
C SER A 42 1.83 -17.40 -1.67
N ALA A 43 2.29 -17.43 -2.90
CA ALA A 43 2.41 -18.64 -3.69
C ALA A 43 3.28 -19.68 -2.95
N ALA A 44 2.69 -20.85 -2.68
CA ALA A 44 3.30 -21.92 -1.89
C ALA A 44 3.87 -21.46 -0.52
N ASN A 45 3.31 -20.39 0.06
CA ASN A 45 3.74 -19.75 1.30
C ASN A 45 5.23 -19.32 1.30
N ARG A 46 5.77 -18.94 0.16
CA ARG A 46 7.19 -18.63 0.00
C ARG A 46 7.57 -17.21 0.44
N GLN A 47 6.60 -16.29 0.52
CA GLN A 47 6.76 -14.95 1.09
C GLN A 47 7.91 -14.14 0.44
N PRO A 48 7.98 -14.03 -0.90
CA PRO A 48 9.07 -13.38 -1.63
C PRO A 48 8.94 -11.85 -1.60
N LEU A 49 8.74 -11.27 -0.44
CA LEU A 49 8.47 -9.85 -0.27
C LEU A 49 9.31 -9.23 0.87
N ARG A 50 9.56 -7.93 0.75
CA ARG A 50 10.10 -7.07 1.81
C ARG A 50 9.26 -5.80 1.90
N LEU A 51 9.02 -5.35 3.11
CA LEU A 51 8.31 -4.11 3.40
C LEU A 51 9.29 -3.19 4.13
N ILE A 52 9.51 -1.99 3.58
CA ILE A 52 10.39 -0.99 4.18
C ILE A 52 9.51 0.14 4.69
N VAL A 53 9.53 0.39 5.99
CA VAL A 53 8.83 1.51 6.62
C VAL A 53 9.73 2.75 6.57
N VAL A 54 9.27 3.79 5.91
CA VAL A 54 10.00 5.05 5.73
C VAL A 54 9.29 6.15 6.50
N THR A 55 9.96 6.66 7.54
CA THR A 55 9.51 7.81 8.34
C THR A 55 10.40 9.03 8.13
N ASP A 56 11.64 8.84 7.68
CA ASP A 56 12.60 9.92 7.42
C ASP A 56 12.08 10.90 6.37
N GLU A 57 12.01 12.18 6.73
CA GLU A 57 11.47 13.25 5.87
C GLU A 57 12.27 13.46 4.59
N ASN A 58 13.61 13.33 4.64
CA ASN A 58 14.44 13.57 3.47
C ASN A 58 14.26 12.43 2.46
N VAL A 59 14.12 11.21 2.94
CA VAL A 59 13.81 10.04 2.13
C VAL A 59 12.42 10.20 1.48
N LYS A 60 11.40 10.58 2.25
CA LYS A 60 10.06 10.86 1.72
C LYS A 60 10.07 11.99 0.68
N LYS A 61 10.83 13.07 0.93
CA LYS A 61 11.01 14.16 -0.04
C LYS A 61 11.68 13.68 -1.34
N ALA A 62 12.63 12.77 -1.27
CA ALA A 62 13.26 12.19 -2.47
C ALA A 62 12.24 11.44 -3.36
N PHE A 63 11.24 10.79 -2.76
CA PHE A 63 10.19 10.05 -3.48
C PHE A 63 9.05 10.94 -4.01
N SER A 64 8.90 12.16 -3.50
CA SER A 64 7.78 13.08 -3.78
C SER A 64 7.99 14.01 -4.97
N LYS A 65 8.87 13.66 -5.91
CA LYS A 65 9.24 14.52 -7.06
C LYS A 65 8.36 14.33 -8.30
N GLY A 66 7.48 13.33 -8.32
CA GLY A 66 6.54 13.08 -9.42
C GLY A 66 5.37 14.07 -9.42
N LEU A 67 4.57 14.02 -10.48
CA LEU A 67 3.43 14.91 -10.66
C LEU A 67 2.30 14.59 -9.67
N PHE A 68 2.07 13.31 -9.36
CA PHE A 68 0.92 12.84 -8.58
C PHE A 68 1.29 12.28 -7.20
N ASN A 69 2.55 12.42 -6.77
CA ASN A 69 3.05 11.82 -5.54
C ASN A 69 3.58 12.83 -4.50
N ARG A 70 3.41 14.13 -4.73
CA ARG A 70 3.93 15.20 -3.86
C ARG A 70 3.48 15.11 -2.41
N PHE A 71 2.34 14.49 -2.15
CA PHE A 71 1.79 14.31 -0.80
C PHE A 71 2.55 13.28 0.05
N ILE A 72 3.46 12.49 -0.54
CA ILE A 72 4.30 11.51 0.21
C ILE A 72 5.08 12.20 1.32
N LYS A 73 5.65 13.37 1.04
CA LYS A 73 6.44 14.13 2.02
C LYS A 73 5.65 14.54 3.27
N ASP A 74 4.32 14.70 3.11
CA ASP A 74 3.41 15.17 4.17
C ASP A 74 2.76 13.99 4.93
N ALA A 75 2.95 12.76 4.47
CA ALA A 75 2.47 11.56 5.16
C ALA A 75 3.35 11.24 6.38
N PRO A 76 2.81 10.84 7.54
CA PRO A 76 3.58 10.39 8.68
C PRO A 76 4.58 9.28 8.32
N LEU A 77 4.14 8.30 7.53
CA LEU A 77 5.02 7.26 7.01
C LEU A 77 4.63 6.80 5.61
N THR A 78 5.57 6.17 4.93
CA THR A 78 5.37 5.50 3.65
C THR A 78 5.95 4.09 3.74
N ILE A 79 5.21 3.09 3.26
CA ILE A 79 5.70 1.72 3.16
C ILE A 79 6.05 1.44 1.70
N VAL A 80 7.28 0.98 1.48
CA VAL A 80 7.77 0.54 0.18
C VAL A 80 7.68 -0.97 0.12
N GLY A 81 6.86 -1.49 -0.79
CA GLY A 81 6.72 -2.92 -1.03
C GLY A 81 7.68 -3.39 -2.12
N CYS A 82 8.55 -4.34 -1.77
CA CYS A 82 9.54 -4.92 -2.69
C CYS A 82 9.26 -6.39 -2.89
N ALA A 83 9.38 -6.86 -4.14
CA ALA A 83 9.22 -8.24 -4.56
C ALA A 83 10.56 -8.83 -5.01
N HIS A 84 10.90 -10.05 -4.57
CA HIS A 84 12.07 -10.78 -5.05
C HIS A 84 11.75 -11.46 -6.38
N THR A 85 11.97 -10.77 -7.48
CA THR A 85 11.53 -11.20 -8.82
C THR A 85 12.53 -12.08 -9.57
N SER A 86 13.79 -12.14 -9.14
CA SER A 86 14.83 -12.94 -9.79
C SER A 86 14.83 -14.42 -9.36
N ASP A 87 14.04 -14.81 -8.38
CA ASP A 87 13.90 -16.22 -7.98
C ASP A 87 13.10 -16.99 -9.04
N ILE A 88 13.69 -18.07 -9.57
CA ILE A 88 13.11 -18.87 -10.65
C ILE A 88 11.76 -19.50 -10.25
N LEU A 89 11.57 -19.85 -8.98
CA LEU A 89 10.39 -20.55 -8.50
C LEU A 89 9.27 -19.59 -8.10
N THR A 90 9.61 -18.41 -7.58
CA THR A 90 8.67 -17.48 -6.96
C THR A 90 8.54 -16.15 -7.68
N GLY A 91 9.52 -15.78 -8.50
CA GLY A 91 9.59 -14.48 -9.16
C GLY A 91 8.32 -14.13 -9.96
N LYS A 92 7.72 -15.12 -10.60
CA LYS A 92 6.46 -14.96 -11.34
C LYS A 92 5.31 -14.40 -10.48
N TRP A 93 5.23 -14.81 -9.21
CA TRP A 93 4.14 -14.45 -8.30
C TRP A 93 4.53 -13.38 -7.27
N ALA A 94 5.82 -13.08 -7.15
CA ALA A 94 6.35 -12.18 -6.12
C ALA A 94 5.68 -10.79 -6.11
N VAL A 95 5.38 -10.22 -7.29
CA VAL A 95 4.68 -8.94 -7.41
C VAL A 95 3.23 -9.07 -6.92
N VAL A 96 2.55 -10.17 -7.26
CA VAL A 96 1.17 -10.45 -6.81
C VAL A 96 1.14 -10.62 -5.29
N ASP A 97 2.03 -11.43 -4.75
CA ASP A 97 2.14 -11.70 -3.31
C ASP A 97 2.40 -10.39 -2.52
N THR A 98 3.32 -9.55 -3.01
CA THR A 98 3.61 -8.24 -2.41
C THR A 98 2.39 -7.31 -2.49
N THR A 99 1.67 -7.32 -3.62
CA THR A 99 0.44 -6.53 -3.80
C THR A 99 -0.65 -6.93 -2.83
N ILE A 100 -0.84 -8.24 -2.61
CA ILE A 100 -1.82 -8.76 -1.64
C ILE A 100 -1.45 -8.30 -0.22
N ALA A 101 -0.17 -8.41 0.16
CA ALA A 101 0.31 -7.95 1.46
C ALA A 101 0.05 -6.45 1.68
N LEU A 102 0.42 -5.60 0.72
CA LEU A 102 0.15 -4.16 0.78
C LEU A 102 -1.35 -3.86 0.85
N GLN A 103 -2.20 -4.60 0.12
CA GLN A 103 -3.65 -4.38 0.16
C GLN A 103 -4.25 -4.80 1.51
N ASN A 104 -3.79 -5.90 2.13
CA ASN A 104 -4.20 -6.25 3.48
C ASN A 104 -3.90 -5.13 4.48
N MET A 105 -2.69 -4.55 4.40
CA MET A 105 -2.29 -3.41 5.24
C MET A 105 -3.19 -2.19 5.03
N VAL A 106 -3.54 -1.89 3.79
CA VAL A 106 -4.44 -0.78 3.42
C VAL A 106 -5.84 -0.96 4.02
N ILE A 107 -6.38 -2.18 4.01
CA ILE A 107 -7.70 -2.48 4.60
C ILE A 107 -7.64 -2.44 6.12
N ALA A 108 -6.61 -3.06 6.72
CA ALA A 108 -6.42 -3.04 8.17
C ALA A 108 -6.25 -1.61 8.70
N ALA A 109 -5.43 -0.79 8.03
CA ALA A 109 -5.27 0.62 8.37
C ALA A 109 -6.61 1.37 8.36
N TRP A 110 -7.41 1.19 7.30
CA TRP A 110 -8.71 1.84 7.18
C TRP A 110 -9.67 1.45 8.29
N ALA A 111 -9.70 0.16 8.67
CA ALA A 111 -10.49 -0.32 9.81
C ALA A 111 -10.11 0.36 11.14
N MET A 112 -8.85 0.77 11.29
CA MET A 112 -8.32 1.47 12.46
C MET A 112 -8.33 3.00 12.33
N GLY A 113 -9.04 3.55 11.32
CA GLY A 113 -9.12 5.00 11.09
C GLY A 113 -7.88 5.62 10.46
N VAL A 114 -6.90 4.81 10.03
CA VAL A 114 -5.70 5.27 9.33
C VAL A 114 -5.95 5.27 7.83
N GLY A 115 -5.85 6.44 7.20
CA GLY A 115 -5.94 6.59 5.76
C GLY A 115 -4.67 6.15 5.06
N SER A 116 -4.82 5.78 3.78
CA SER A 116 -3.68 5.38 2.95
C SER A 116 -3.89 5.76 1.48
N CYS A 117 -2.80 5.79 0.73
CA CYS A 117 -2.85 5.95 -0.72
C CYS A 117 -1.78 5.08 -1.39
N TRP A 118 -2.20 4.27 -2.37
CA TRP A 118 -1.32 3.60 -3.31
C TRP A 118 -0.65 4.60 -4.25
N ILE A 119 0.65 4.44 -4.47
CA ILE A 119 1.47 5.30 -5.31
C ILE A 119 2.22 4.42 -6.30
N GLY A 120 1.89 4.57 -7.59
CA GLY A 120 2.61 3.97 -8.71
C GLY A 120 3.45 5.00 -9.48
N ASP A 121 3.24 6.30 -9.21
CA ASP A 121 4.01 7.40 -9.80
C ASP A 121 5.27 7.65 -8.96
N PHE A 122 6.32 6.84 -9.19
CA PHE A 122 7.64 6.99 -8.56
C PHE A 122 8.74 6.56 -9.54
N ASN A 123 9.94 7.07 -9.32
CA ASN A 123 11.12 6.59 -10.03
C ASN A 123 11.75 5.44 -9.24
N GLU A 124 11.69 4.22 -9.79
CA GLU A 124 12.18 3.01 -9.12
C GLU A 124 13.67 3.09 -8.79
N GLU A 125 14.48 3.59 -9.73
CA GLU A 125 15.92 3.72 -9.54
C GLU A 125 16.24 4.64 -8.36
N THR A 126 15.56 5.79 -8.27
CA THR A 126 15.69 6.71 -7.12
C THR A 126 15.35 6.02 -5.81
N VAL A 127 14.27 5.22 -5.78
CA VAL A 127 13.85 4.50 -4.56
C VAL A 127 14.89 3.46 -4.18
N LYS A 128 15.38 2.68 -5.15
CA LYS A 128 16.40 1.64 -4.93
C LYS A 128 17.71 2.24 -4.40
N GLN A 129 18.20 3.28 -5.03
CA GLN A 129 19.44 3.96 -4.60
C GLN A 129 19.30 4.55 -3.20
N THR A 130 18.18 5.25 -2.92
CA THR A 130 17.96 5.91 -1.63
C THR A 130 17.83 4.91 -0.48
N LEU A 131 17.20 3.75 -0.71
CA LEU A 131 16.96 2.72 0.30
C LEU A 131 17.95 1.55 0.23
N HIS A 132 18.95 1.62 -0.64
CA HIS A 132 19.94 0.55 -0.85
C HIS A 132 19.29 -0.81 -1.18
N ILE A 133 18.25 -0.78 -2.02
CA ILE A 133 17.53 -2.00 -2.44
C ILE A 133 18.33 -2.70 -3.53
N PRO A 134 18.73 -3.98 -3.33
CA PRO A 134 19.52 -4.73 -4.32
C PRO A 134 18.75 -4.97 -5.62
N ASP A 135 19.45 -5.15 -6.75
CA ASP A 135 18.89 -5.26 -8.09
C ASP A 135 17.90 -6.43 -8.27
N GLN A 136 18.10 -7.52 -7.53
CA GLN A 136 17.21 -8.68 -7.56
C GLN A 136 15.81 -8.41 -6.98
N TRP A 137 15.60 -7.24 -6.37
CA TRP A 137 14.31 -6.81 -5.86
C TRP A 137 13.68 -5.76 -6.77
N THR A 138 12.40 -5.89 -7.04
CA THR A 138 11.59 -4.91 -7.76
C THR A 138 10.74 -4.13 -6.77
N VAL A 139 10.69 -2.81 -6.90
CA VAL A 139 9.78 -1.97 -6.11
C VAL A 139 8.39 -2.04 -6.74
N VAL A 140 7.47 -2.69 -6.06
CA VAL A 140 6.09 -2.92 -6.57
C VAL A 140 5.24 -1.67 -6.46
N ALA A 141 5.26 -1.04 -5.31
CA ALA A 141 4.52 0.20 -5.03
C ALA A 141 5.01 0.85 -3.75
N LEU A 142 4.69 2.14 -3.62
CA LEU A 142 4.74 2.84 -2.36
C LEU A 142 3.30 3.01 -1.85
N VAL A 143 3.10 2.92 -0.53
CA VAL A 143 1.82 3.22 0.11
C VAL A 143 2.06 4.18 1.26
N SER A 144 1.48 5.38 1.18
CA SER A 144 1.52 6.34 2.29
C SER A 144 0.42 6.05 3.30
N PHE A 145 0.70 6.29 4.58
CA PHE A 145 -0.23 6.11 5.70
C PHE A 145 -0.23 7.31 6.63
N GLY A 146 -1.39 7.63 7.19
CA GLY A 146 -1.58 8.70 8.17
C GLY A 146 -3.05 8.93 8.48
N TYR A 147 -3.35 9.64 9.55
CA TYR A 147 -4.73 10.00 9.85
C TYR A 147 -5.28 10.98 8.82
N PRO A 148 -6.51 10.75 8.28
CA PRO A 148 -7.06 11.57 7.22
C PRO A 148 -7.29 13.02 7.67
N ALA A 149 -6.83 14.01 6.89
CA ALA A 149 -7.22 15.42 6.98
C ALA A 149 -8.22 15.80 5.89
N GLU A 150 -8.82 14.82 5.22
CA GLU A 150 -9.81 15.00 4.16
C GLU A 150 -10.82 13.85 4.16
N GLN A 151 -11.98 14.09 3.55
CA GLN A 151 -13.01 13.08 3.34
C GLN A 151 -13.39 13.02 1.85
N PRO A 152 -12.60 12.32 1.02
CA PRO A 152 -12.84 12.28 -0.41
C PRO A 152 -14.17 11.58 -0.74
N GLN A 153 -14.93 12.16 -1.66
CA GLN A 153 -16.14 11.52 -2.16
C GLN A 153 -15.81 10.22 -2.92
N PRO A 154 -16.74 9.24 -2.90
CA PRO A 154 -16.58 8.02 -3.68
C PRO A 154 -16.43 8.33 -5.16
N ARG A 155 -15.42 7.75 -5.81
CA ARG A 155 -15.31 7.83 -7.26
C ARG A 155 -16.22 6.80 -7.92
N LYS A 156 -16.88 7.18 -9.01
CA LYS A 156 -17.70 6.28 -9.82
C LYS A 156 -16.88 5.07 -10.27
N LYS A 157 -17.42 3.89 -10.07
CA LYS A 157 -16.87 2.62 -10.55
C LYS A 157 -17.64 2.15 -11.78
N LYS A 158 -17.03 1.30 -12.59
CA LYS A 158 -17.75 0.58 -13.63
C LYS A 158 -18.86 -0.25 -13.00
N ALA A 159 -19.95 -0.49 -13.73
CA ALA A 159 -20.97 -1.42 -13.30
C ALA A 159 -20.40 -2.84 -13.18
N LEU A 160 -20.94 -3.64 -12.28
CA LEU A 160 -20.45 -5.00 -12.05
C LEU A 160 -20.48 -5.83 -13.33
N THR A 161 -21.51 -5.66 -14.14
CA THR A 161 -21.68 -6.31 -15.47
C THR A 161 -20.60 -5.96 -16.50
N GLN A 162 -19.83 -4.89 -16.28
CA GLN A 162 -18.73 -4.49 -17.17
C GLN A 162 -17.39 -5.13 -16.79
N ILE A 163 -17.31 -5.78 -15.63
CA ILE A 163 -16.06 -6.36 -15.08
C ILE A 163 -16.23 -7.82 -14.66
N VAL A 164 -17.44 -8.34 -14.68
CA VAL A 164 -17.75 -9.74 -14.34
C VAL A 164 -18.41 -10.42 -15.50
N SER A 165 -17.90 -11.59 -15.85
CA SER A 165 -18.49 -12.51 -16.82
C SER A 165 -18.65 -13.88 -16.16
N PHE A 166 -19.64 -14.65 -16.57
CA PHE A 166 -19.87 -16.01 -16.08
C PHE A 166 -19.43 -17.01 -17.14
N ASN A 167 -18.60 -17.98 -16.74
CA ASN A 167 -18.10 -19.11 -17.53
C ASN A 167 -17.14 -18.72 -18.67
N HIS A 168 -17.42 -17.66 -19.44
CA HIS A 168 -16.63 -17.27 -20.60
C HIS A 168 -16.27 -15.78 -20.56
N PHE A 169 -15.18 -15.41 -21.25
CA PHE A 169 -14.88 -14.02 -21.54
C PHE A 169 -15.85 -13.52 -22.61
N PRO A 170 -16.44 -12.28 -22.51
CA PRO A 170 -17.40 -11.75 -23.48
C PRO A 170 -16.75 -11.43 -24.82
#